data_c4f87549e1baa33d652b4945167aac24
#
_entry.id   c4f87549e1baa33d652b4945167aac24
#
_cell.length_a   1.000
_cell.length_b   1.000
_cell.length_c   1.000
_cell.angle_alpha   90.00
_cell.angle_beta   90.00
_cell.angle_gamma   90.00
#
_symmetry.space_group_name_H-M   'P 1'
#
loop_
_entity.id
_entity.type
_entity.pdbx_description
1 polymer ?
#
loop_
_entity_poly.entity_id
_entity_poly.type
_entity_poly.pdbx_seq_one_letter_code
_entity_poly.pdbx_strand_id
1 'polypeptide(L)'
;MLKQIEGSHAVAEAVALARPEVICAYPISPQTHIVEGLGELVKDGTLSPCEFINVESEFAAMSVAIGSSAAGARTYTATASQGLLFMAEAVYNASGLGLPIVMTMANRAIGAPINIWNDHSDSMSQRDCGWIQLFAESNQEAVDLHIQAFKLAEELSMPVMVCMDGFILTHAYERVDIPTQADVDAFLPPYEPRQVLDTAEPVSIGAMVGPEAFMEVRYLAHAKQLMALDVIPRIAQEFSARFGRNSGGLVRTYQTEDAETIVIALGSVIGTLKDTIDEMRADGIKIGVLGIQSFRPFPIAAVRAVLQGARKFVVLEKSFSVGLGGVVSTDVRLAMTGIGLKGFTVVAGLGGRAITKASLHRTLREAVADTLPQLTFMDLDWRIVNRQLEREAHMRRSGPIAENLLRDVGAVASKVA
;
A
#
# COMPACT_ATOMS: atom_id res chain seq x y z
N MET A 1 -22.33 -11.14 1.85
CA MET A 1 -23.37 -11.00 0.79
C MET A 1 -22.72 -10.54 -0.50
N LEU A 2 -22.96 -11.26 -1.60
CA LEU A 2 -22.35 -10.93 -2.89
C LEU A 2 -23.00 -9.68 -3.49
N LYS A 3 -22.20 -8.66 -3.79
CA LYS A 3 -22.64 -7.39 -4.37
C LYS A 3 -21.78 -7.01 -5.58
N GLN A 4 -22.37 -6.32 -6.55
CA GLN A 4 -21.64 -5.56 -7.56
C GLN A 4 -21.48 -4.13 -6.99
N ILE A 5 -20.28 -3.75 -6.56
CA ILE A 5 -20.05 -2.56 -5.76
C ILE A 5 -18.75 -1.87 -6.17
N GLU A 6 -18.70 -0.55 -6.06
CA GLU A 6 -17.47 0.22 -6.20
C GLU A 6 -16.50 -0.10 -5.05
N GLY A 7 -15.19 -0.19 -5.34
CA GLY A 7 -14.19 -0.55 -4.34
C GLY A 7 -14.16 0.36 -3.12
N SER A 8 -14.32 1.67 -3.30
CA SER A 8 -14.40 2.63 -2.19
C SER A 8 -15.59 2.35 -1.26
N HIS A 9 -16.77 2.08 -1.82
CA HIS A 9 -17.94 1.74 -1.03
C HIS A 9 -17.83 0.37 -0.37
N ALA A 10 -17.19 -0.59 -1.03
CA ALA A 10 -16.91 -1.91 -0.43
C ALA A 10 -15.99 -1.79 0.80
N VAL A 11 -14.96 -0.94 0.72
CA VAL A 11 -14.09 -0.62 1.86
C VAL A 11 -14.85 0.10 2.96
N ALA A 12 -15.70 1.08 2.63
CA ALA A 12 -16.53 1.76 3.62
C ALA A 12 -17.44 0.78 4.38
N GLU A 13 -18.09 -0.17 3.68
CA GLU A 13 -18.87 -1.23 4.33
C GLU A 13 -18.01 -2.14 5.21
N ALA A 14 -16.81 -2.53 4.77
CA ALA A 14 -15.89 -3.36 5.55
C ALA A 14 -15.42 -2.66 6.84
N VAL A 15 -15.09 -1.38 6.75
CA VAL A 15 -14.71 -0.56 7.89
C VAL A 15 -15.89 -0.42 8.87
N ALA A 16 -17.10 -0.17 8.36
CA ALA A 16 -18.30 -0.07 9.19
C ALA A 16 -18.58 -1.38 9.96
N LEU A 17 -18.37 -2.54 9.32
CA LEU A 17 -18.50 -3.86 9.96
C LEU A 17 -17.50 -4.06 11.11
N ALA A 18 -16.33 -3.42 11.06
CA ALA A 18 -15.36 -3.45 12.15
C ALA A 18 -15.74 -2.54 13.34
N ARG A 19 -16.83 -1.76 13.23
CA ARG A 19 -17.37 -0.89 14.28
C ARG A 19 -16.34 0.10 14.85
N PRO A 20 -15.70 0.97 14.03
CA PRO A 20 -14.92 2.06 14.58
C PRO A 20 -15.81 2.99 15.39
N GLU A 21 -15.29 3.48 16.52
CA GLU A 21 -15.97 4.43 17.39
C GLU A 21 -15.69 5.87 16.98
N VAL A 22 -14.53 6.09 16.33
CA VAL A 22 -14.16 7.40 15.79
C VAL A 22 -13.61 7.24 14.38
N ILE A 23 -14.18 8.01 13.45
CA ILE A 23 -13.69 8.18 12.10
C ILE A 23 -13.32 9.64 11.92
N CYS A 24 -12.08 9.93 11.52
CA CYS A 24 -11.67 11.29 11.20
C CYS A 24 -10.89 11.29 9.90
N ALA A 25 -11.27 12.17 8.99
CA ALA A 25 -10.65 12.24 7.67
C ALA A 25 -10.79 13.63 7.07
N TYR A 26 -9.90 13.91 6.12
CA TYR A 26 -10.00 15.05 5.20
C TYR A 26 -10.11 14.50 3.78
N PRO A 27 -11.14 14.85 2.99
CA PRO A 27 -11.35 14.28 1.66
C PRO A 27 -10.23 14.64 0.68
N ILE A 28 -9.67 13.63 0.02
CA ILE A 28 -8.69 13.77 -1.05
C ILE A 28 -8.91 12.67 -2.09
N SER A 29 -8.97 13.02 -3.39
CA SER A 29 -9.09 12.01 -4.46
C SER A 29 -7.85 11.11 -4.52
N PRO A 30 -8.00 9.76 -4.67
CA PRO A 30 -9.23 9.01 -4.94
C PRO A 30 -9.88 8.37 -3.70
N GLN A 31 -9.56 8.81 -2.49
CA GLN A 31 -10.07 8.29 -1.23
C GLN A 31 -11.48 8.83 -0.87
N THR A 32 -11.89 9.95 -1.47
CA THR A 32 -13.10 10.72 -1.09
C THR A 32 -14.36 9.86 -0.94
N HIS A 33 -14.63 8.93 -1.88
CA HIS A 33 -15.81 8.07 -1.83
C HIS A 33 -15.83 7.11 -0.62
N ILE A 34 -14.66 6.74 -0.06
CA ILE A 34 -14.59 5.95 1.18
C ILE A 34 -15.12 6.78 2.35
N VAL A 35 -14.66 8.03 2.45
CA VAL A 35 -15.04 8.95 3.54
C VAL A 35 -16.51 9.35 3.44
N GLU A 36 -16.98 9.66 2.24
CA GLU A 36 -18.38 9.97 1.98
C GLU A 36 -19.29 8.79 2.34
N GLY A 37 -18.95 7.58 1.89
CA GLY A 37 -19.71 6.37 2.23
C GLY A 37 -19.77 6.10 3.74
N LEU A 38 -18.67 6.29 4.46
CA LEU A 38 -18.65 6.17 5.92
C LEU A 38 -19.49 7.25 6.59
N GLY A 39 -19.40 8.50 6.11
CA GLY A 39 -20.22 9.60 6.62
C GLY A 39 -21.72 9.37 6.45
N GLU A 40 -22.13 8.76 5.33
CA GLU A 40 -23.52 8.35 5.10
C GLU A 40 -23.97 7.26 6.09
N LEU A 41 -23.16 6.22 6.31
CA LEU A 41 -23.46 5.12 7.24
C LEU A 41 -23.57 5.60 8.70
N VAL A 42 -22.79 6.60 9.09
CA VAL A 42 -22.94 7.23 10.42
C VAL A 42 -24.19 8.08 10.49
N LYS A 43 -24.46 8.88 9.47
CA LYS A 43 -25.62 9.80 9.42
C LYS A 43 -26.96 9.07 9.42
N ASP A 44 -27.05 7.93 8.73
CA ASP A 44 -28.29 7.14 8.67
C ASP A 44 -28.46 6.19 9.86
N GLY A 45 -27.46 6.12 10.76
CA GLY A 45 -27.47 5.29 11.96
C GLY A 45 -27.08 3.82 11.75
N THR A 46 -26.68 3.42 10.55
CA THR A 46 -26.20 2.07 10.25
C THR A 46 -24.91 1.77 11.02
N LEU A 47 -24.00 2.75 11.10
CA LEU A 47 -22.81 2.71 11.95
C LEU A 47 -23.02 3.56 13.20
N SER A 48 -23.46 2.92 14.28
CA SER A 48 -23.74 3.59 15.57
C SER A 48 -23.40 2.62 16.74
N PRO A 49 -22.75 3.07 17.84
CA PRO A 49 -22.25 4.44 18.02
C PRO A 49 -20.96 4.70 17.24
N CYS A 50 -20.85 5.82 16.58
CA CYS A 50 -19.61 6.27 15.92
C CYS A 50 -19.62 7.79 15.75
N GLU A 51 -18.52 8.46 16.10
CA GLU A 51 -18.32 9.89 15.86
C GLU A 51 -17.56 10.08 14.54
N PHE A 52 -18.19 10.76 13.58
CA PHE A 52 -17.55 11.15 12.33
C PHE A 52 -17.09 12.59 12.39
N ILE A 53 -15.77 12.82 12.44
CA ILE A 53 -15.17 14.12 12.68
C ILE A 53 -14.56 14.66 11.38
N ASN A 54 -15.18 15.72 10.85
CA ASN A 54 -14.60 16.49 9.75
C ASN A 54 -13.55 17.47 10.28
N VAL A 55 -12.42 17.53 9.61
CA VAL A 55 -11.30 18.40 9.97
C VAL A 55 -10.86 19.23 8.77
N GLU A 56 -9.99 20.22 9.02
CA GLU A 56 -9.53 21.17 7.99
C GLU A 56 -8.28 20.69 7.23
N SER A 57 -7.67 19.56 7.66
CA SER A 57 -6.46 19.04 7.02
C SER A 57 -6.21 17.57 7.38
N GLU A 58 -5.37 16.91 6.59
CA GLU A 58 -4.94 15.55 6.87
C GLU A 58 -4.11 15.47 8.16
N PHE A 59 -3.30 16.48 8.45
CA PHE A 59 -2.56 16.55 9.71
C PHE A 59 -3.50 16.59 10.92
N ALA A 60 -4.57 17.39 10.86
CA ALA A 60 -5.61 17.42 11.88
C ALA A 60 -6.33 16.07 12.00
N ALA A 61 -6.62 15.39 10.86
CA ALA A 61 -7.25 14.08 10.87
C ALA A 61 -6.42 13.05 11.65
N MET A 62 -5.11 12.95 11.39
CA MET A 62 -4.25 12.05 12.13
C MET A 62 -4.07 12.47 13.60
N SER A 63 -4.06 13.76 13.90
CA SER A 63 -3.98 14.26 15.27
C SER A 63 -5.24 13.88 16.08
N VAL A 64 -6.41 13.98 15.49
CA VAL A 64 -7.68 13.48 16.09
C VAL A 64 -7.62 11.96 16.26
N ALA A 65 -7.12 11.22 15.25
CA ALA A 65 -6.99 9.76 15.34
C ALA A 65 -6.06 9.35 16.50
N ILE A 66 -4.95 10.07 16.71
CA ILE A 66 -4.05 9.84 17.84
C ILE A 66 -4.79 10.08 19.17
N GLY A 67 -5.47 11.21 19.30
CA GLY A 67 -6.17 11.56 20.53
C GLY A 67 -7.29 10.58 20.87
N SER A 68 -8.12 10.19 19.90
CA SER A 68 -9.22 9.24 20.09
C SER A 68 -8.71 7.82 20.40
N SER A 69 -7.69 7.35 19.70
CA SER A 69 -7.06 6.06 19.97
C SER A 69 -6.39 6.03 21.35
N ALA A 70 -5.74 7.12 21.77
CA ALA A 70 -5.17 7.25 23.11
C ALA A 70 -6.26 7.30 24.22
N ALA A 71 -7.45 7.79 23.91
CA ALA A 71 -8.61 7.73 24.79
C ALA A 71 -9.31 6.35 24.83
N GLY A 72 -8.80 5.38 24.06
CA GLY A 72 -9.28 4.01 24.06
C GLY A 72 -10.30 3.67 22.98
N ALA A 73 -10.59 4.58 22.05
CA ALA A 73 -11.53 4.34 20.96
C ALA A 73 -10.91 3.53 19.82
N ARG A 74 -11.68 2.62 19.22
CA ARG A 74 -11.35 2.02 17.91
C ARG A 74 -11.42 3.10 16.84
N THR A 75 -10.29 3.41 16.21
CA THR A 75 -10.14 4.61 15.38
C THR A 75 -9.74 4.26 13.95
N TYR A 76 -10.35 4.98 13.01
CA TYR A 76 -10.07 4.84 11.58
C TYR A 76 -9.85 6.20 10.90
N THR A 77 -8.98 6.19 9.88
CA THR A 77 -8.78 7.31 8.96
C THR A 77 -8.49 6.82 7.53
N ALA A 78 -8.51 7.71 6.56
CA ALA A 78 -8.16 7.42 5.18
C ALA A 78 -7.50 8.63 4.51
N THR A 79 -6.53 8.38 3.62
CA THR A 79 -5.83 9.44 2.89
C THR A 79 -5.26 8.96 1.54
N ALA A 80 -4.57 9.84 0.83
CA ALA A 80 -3.86 9.60 -0.43
C ALA A 80 -2.73 10.62 -0.62
N SER A 81 -1.65 10.26 -1.35
CA SER A 81 -0.66 11.18 -1.92
C SER A 81 -0.13 12.23 -0.93
N GLN A 82 -0.29 13.54 -1.30
CA GLN A 82 0.15 14.67 -0.49
C GLN A 82 -0.50 14.70 0.90
N GLY A 83 -1.70 14.15 1.06
CA GLY A 83 -2.36 14.04 2.35
C GLY A 83 -1.54 13.19 3.33
N LEU A 84 -1.00 12.04 2.86
CA LEU A 84 -0.10 11.23 3.67
C LEU A 84 1.20 11.99 4.01
N LEU A 85 1.76 12.74 3.07
CA LEU A 85 2.96 13.54 3.31
C LEU A 85 2.70 14.68 4.29
N PHE A 86 1.52 15.31 4.22
CA PHE A 86 1.15 16.40 5.13
C PHE A 86 0.97 15.91 6.56
N MET A 87 0.52 14.68 6.78
CA MET A 87 0.39 14.09 8.11
C MET A 87 1.65 13.31 8.58
N ALA A 88 2.76 13.34 7.86
CA ALA A 88 3.91 12.46 8.09
C ALA A 88 4.43 12.47 9.52
N GLU A 89 4.59 13.66 10.15
CA GLU A 89 5.00 13.76 11.55
C GLU A 89 4.05 13.02 12.49
N ALA A 90 2.74 13.23 12.32
CA ALA A 90 1.71 12.57 13.12
C ALA A 90 1.67 11.05 12.87
N VAL A 91 1.95 10.60 11.64
CA VAL A 91 2.08 9.17 11.29
C VAL A 91 3.23 8.52 12.08
N TYR A 92 4.40 9.16 12.14
CA TYR A 92 5.52 8.69 12.99
C TYR A 92 5.15 8.69 14.47
N ASN A 93 4.42 9.70 14.95
CA ASN A 93 3.98 9.76 16.34
C ASN A 93 3.00 8.62 16.67
N ALA A 94 2.02 8.34 15.83
CA ALA A 94 1.06 7.26 16.05
C ALA A 94 1.75 5.91 16.26
N SER A 95 2.76 5.58 15.43
CA SER A 95 3.52 4.35 15.58
C SER A 95 4.43 4.35 16.82
N GLY A 96 5.08 5.49 17.10
CA GLY A 96 5.93 5.66 18.28
C GLY A 96 5.17 5.55 19.59
N LEU A 97 3.90 5.96 19.62
CA LEU A 97 2.99 5.84 20.74
C LEU A 97 2.34 4.45 20.87
N GLY A 98 2.45 3.59 19.85
CA GLY A 98 1.87 2.26 19.83
C GLY A 98 0.35 2.26 19.76
N LEU A 99 -0.24 3.18 19.00
CA LEU A 99 -1.69 3.34 18.88
C LEU A 99 -2.26 2.49 17.73
N PRO A 100 -3.28 1.65 17.97
CA PRO A 100 -3.86 0.75 16.97
C PRO A 100 -4.84 1.46 16.05
N ILE A 101 -4.31 2.37 15.22
CA ILE A 101 -5.07 3.10 14.23
C ILE A 101 -5.04 2.34 12.91
N VAL A 102 -6.20 2.16 12.26
CA VAL A 102 -6.30 1.61 10.90
C VAL A 102 -6.48 2.74 9.90
N MET A 103 -5.69 2.73 8.84
CA MET A 103 -5.76 3.73 7.77
C MET A 103 -5.88 3.07 6.40
N THR A 104 -6.84 3.53 5.60
CA THR A 104 -6.82 3.24 4.16
C THR A 104 -5.89 4.20 3.44
N MET A 105 -4.97 3.64 2.68
CA MET A 105 -4.12 4.37 1.75
C MET A 105 -4.60 4.12 0.32
N ALA A 106 -5.35 5.06 -0.24
CA ALA A 106 -5.77 5.02 -1.65
C ALA A 106 -4.61 5.55 -2.51
N ASN A 107 -3.68 4.65 -2.87
CA ASN A 107 -2.40 5.00 -3.46
C ASN A 107 -2.52 5.93 -4.68
N ARG A 108 -1.81 7.03 -4.63
CA ARG A 108 -1.76 8.08 -5.65
C ARG A 108 -0.37 8.68 -5.72
N ALA A 109 0.09 9.02 -6.94
CA ALA A 109 1.38 9.65 -7.19
C ALA A 109 1.58 10.94 -6.36
N ILE A 110 2.82 11.18 -5.94
CA ILE A 110 3.22 12.40 -5.23
C ILE A 110 3.52 13.52 -6.25
N GLY A 111 3.03 14.74 -5.99
CA GLY A 111 3.45 15.97 -6.72
C GLY A 111 4.81 16.50 -6.22
N ALA A 112 5.50 17.36 -6.91
CA ALA A 112 5.20 17.98 -8.18
C ALA A 112 5.89 17.26 -9.34
N PRO A 113 5.29 17.24 -10.55
CA PRO A 113 4.02 17.88 -10.88
C PRO A 113 2.82 17.18 -10.22
N ILE A 114 1.70 17.89 -10.06
CA ILE A 114 0.50 17.27 -9.52
C ILE A 114 -0.02 16.19 -10.46
N ASN A 115 -0.35 15.03 -9.89
CA ASN A 115 -0.93 13.89 -10.59
C ASN A 115 -1.94 13.23 -9.66
N ILE A 116 -3.12 12.88 -10.15
CA ILE A 116 -4.17 12.25 -9.32
C ILE A 116 -4.25 10.75 -9.49
N TRP A 117 -3.48 10.19 -10.44
CA TRP A 117 -3.55 8.77 -10.80
C TRP A 117 -2.64 7.92 -9.92
N ASN A 118 -2.85 6.62 -10.02
CA ASN A 118 -2.19 5.63 -9.18
C ASN A 118 -0.69 5.50 -9.42
N ASP A 119 0.06 5.48 -8.34
CA ASP A 119 1.31 4.75 -8.15
C ASP A 119 1.52 4.54 -6.64
N HIS A 120 2.62 3.92 -6.21
CA HIS A 120 2.87 3.61 -4.81
C HIS A 120 3.83 4.59 -4.12
N SER A 121 4.17 5.70 -4.76
CA SER A 121 5.17 6.64 -4.23
C SER A 121 4.80 7.20 -2.85
N ASP A 122 3.51 7.39 -2.58
CA ASP A 122 3.00 7.88 -1.31
C ASP A 122 3.28 6.90 -0.15
N SER A 123 2.76 5.68 -0.20
CA SER A 123 2.99 4.67 0.83
C SER A 123 4.47 4.30 0.97
N MET A 124 5.21 4.25 -0.15
CA MET A 124 6.65 3.97 -0.15
C MET A 124 7.46 5.09 0.51
N SER A 125 7.01 6.34 0.46
CA SER A 125 7.64 7.46 1.16
C SER A 125 7.60 7.30 2.69
N GLN A 126 6.61 6.58 3.21
CA GLN A 126 6.37 6.34 4.64
C GLN A 126 6.71 4.90 5.07
N ARG A 127 7.49 4.14 4.28
CA ARG A 127 7.85 2.75 4.59
C ARG A 127 8.63 2.58 5.91
N ASP A 128 9.27 3.64 6.39
CA ASP A 128 10.10 3.63 7.59
C ASP A 128 9.43 4.27 8.81
N CYS A 129 8.14 4.64 8.71
CA CYS A 129 7.39 5.31 9.77
C CYS A 129 6.95 4.39 10.93
N GLY A 130 7.16 3.07 10.81
CA GLY A 130 6.79 2.10 11.84
C GLY A 130 5.36 1.55 11.75
N TRP A 131 4.61 1.89 10.71
CA TRP A 131 3.31 1.29 10.42
C TRP A 131 3.47 -0.06 9.73
N ILE A 132 2.54 -0.99 10.00
CA ILE A 132 2.36 -2.18 9.18
C ILE A 132 1.74 -1.73 7.86
N GLN A 133 2.28 -2.19 6.72
CA GLN A 133 1.78 -1.85 5.39
C GLN A 133 1.35 -3.12 4.65
N LEU A 134 0.03 -3.24 4.40
CA LEU A 134 -0.58 -4.35 3.67
C LEU A 134 -1.09 -3.85 2.32
N PHE A 135 -0.80 -4.57 1.24
CA PHE A 135 -1.19 -4.19 -0.12
C PHE A 135 -2.24 -5.15 -0.68
N ALA A 136 -3.38 -4.61 -1.09
CA ALA A 136 -4.48 -5.36 -1.70
C ALA A 136 -4.29 -5.54 -3.21
N GLU A 137 -4.55 -6.75 -3.72
CA GLU A 137 -4.52 -7.10 -5.14
C GLU A 137 -5.87 -6.81 -5.84
N SER A 138 -6.98 -6.90 -5.10
CA SER A 138 -8.35 -6.75 -5.61
C SER A 138 -9.25 -6.06 -4.59
N ASN A 139 -10.46 -5.65 -5.00
CA ASN A 139 -11.44 -5.07 -4.08
C ASN A 139 -11.92 -6.07 -3.02
N GLN A 140 -12.02 -7.36 -3.36
CA GLN A 140 -12.31 -8.39 -2.37
C GLN A 140 -11.22 -8.45 -1.29
N GLU A 141 -9.96 -8.44 -1.72
CA GLU A 141 -8.85 -8.46 -0.77
C GLU A 141 -8.76 -7.17 0.05
N ALA A 142 -9.07 -6.01 -0.54
CA ALA A 142 -9.15 -4.75 0.21
C ALA A 142 -10.17 -4.84 1.35
N VAL A 143 -11.38 -5.35 1.10
CA VAL A 143 -12.40 -5.61 2.13
C VAL A 143 -11.88 -6.54 3.22
N ASP A 144 -11.32 -7.67 2.83
CA ASP A 144 -10.85 -8.69 3.75
C ASP A 144 -9.67 -8.22 4.61
N LEU A 145 -8.75 -7.45 4.01
CA LEU A 145 -7.60 -6.87 4.72
C LEU A 145 -8.01 -5.79 5.72
N HIS A 146 -9.05 -4.98 5.45
CA HIS A 146 -9.51 -3.99 6.43
C HIS A 146 -10.02 -4.66 7.70
N ILE A 147 -10.78 -5.75 7.59
CA ILE A 147 -11.26 -6.50 8.76
C ILE A 147 -10.08 -7.12 9.53
N GLN A 148 -9.11 -7.69 8.82
CA GLN A 148 -7.89 -8.24 9.42
C GLN A 148 -7.01 -7.16 10.06
N ALA A 149 -6.95 -5.97 9.46
CA ALA A 149 -6.14 -4.84 9.92
C ALA A 149 -6.55 -4.34 11.31
N PHE A 150 -7.85 -4.27 11.61
CA PHE A 150 -8.30 -3.92 12.96
C PHE A 150 -7.83 -4.94 14.00
N LYS A 151 -8.02 -6.24 13.74
CA LYS A 151 -7.55 -7.29 14.64
C LYS A 151 -6.03 -7.25 14.84
N LEU A 152 -5.29 -7.05 13.75
CA LEU A 152 -3.84 -6.97 13.76
C LEU A 152 -3.33 -5.75 14.55
N ALA A 153 -3.94 -4.58 14.32
CA ALA A 153 -3.58 -3.33 14.99
C ALA A 153 -3.80 -3.44 16.50
N GLU A 154 -4.96 -3.95 16.91
CA GLU A 154 -5.36 -4.08 18.30
C GLU A 154 -4.50 -5.12 19.04
N GLU A 155 -4.23 -6.27 18.43
CA GLU A 155 -3.41 -7.32 19.04
C GLU A 155 -1.97 -6.89 19.29
N LEU A 156 -1.38 -6.14 18.34
CA LEU A 156 -0.01 -5.69 18.47
C LEU A 156 0.15 -4.31 19.12
N SER A 157 -0.93 -3.56 19.33
CA SER A 157 -0.91 -2.12 19.63
C SER A 157 0.03 -1.40 18.67
N MET A 158 -0.27 -1.51 17.37
CA MET A 158 0.48 -0.90 16.27
C MET A 158 -0.48 -0.39 15.20
N PRO A 159 -0.18 0.73 14.55
CA PRO A 159 -1.01 1.20 13.46
C PRO A 159 -0.80 0.38 12.18
N VAL A 160 -1.86 0.22 11.39
CA VAL A 160 -1.88 -0.55 10.15
C VAL A 160 -2.40 0.30 8.99
N MET A 161 -1.65 0.28 7.89
CA MET A 161 -1.99 0.87 6.61
C MET A 161 -2.47 -0.22 5.65
N VAL A 162 -3.70 -0.14 5.16
CA VAL A 162 -4.17 -0.97 4.06
C VAL A 162 -4.07 -0.15 2.77
N CYS A 163 -3.15 -0.55 1.91
CA CYS A 163 -2.85 0.12 0.65
C CYS A 163 -3.66 -0.50 -0.49
N MET A 164 -4.38 0.33 -1.24
CA MET A 164 -5.12 -0.09 -2.42
C MET A 164 -4.89 0.89 -3.58
N ASP A 165 -4.81 0.36 -4.78
CA ASP A 165 -4.51 1.16 -5.97
C ASP A 165 -5.61 2.17 -6.27
N GLY A 166 -5.31 3.46 -6.13
CA GLY A 166 -6.24 4.55 -6.38
C GLY A 166 -6.75 4.56 -7.82
N PHE A 167 -8.03 4.88 -8.03
CA PHE A 167 -8.79 4.78 -9.27
C PHE A 167 -8.92 3.34 -9.81
N ILE A 168 -7.84 2.54 -9.82
CA ILE A 168 -7.87 1.18 -10.37
C ILE A 168 -8.75 0.27 -9.49
N LEU A 169 -8.59 0.31 -8.17
CA LEU A 169 -9.43 -0.43 -7.25
C LEU A 169 -10.53 0.46 -6.66
N THR A 170 -10.20 1.67 -6.22
CA THR A 170 -11.17 2.53 -5.52
C THR A 170 -12.43 2.82 -6.33
N HIS A 171 -12.33 2.97 -7.67
CA HIS A 171 -13.45 3.34 -8.54
C HIS A 171 -13.93 2.19 -9.45
N ALA A 172 -13.28 1.03 -9.38
CA ALA A 172 -13.76 -0.14 -10.13
C ALA A 172 -14.99 -0.76 -9.46
N TYR A 173 -15.98 -1.10 -10.27
CA TYR A 173 -17.12 -1.91 -9.85
C TYR A 173 -16.77 -3.39 -10.02
N GLU A 174 -16.63 -4.10 -8.91
CA GLU A 174 -16.32 -5.52 -8.89
C GLU A 174 -17.39 -6.30 -8.14
N ARG A 175 -17.40 -7.61 -8.36
CA ARG A 175 -18.20 -8.54 -7.58
C ARG A 175 -17.48 -8.83 -6.27
N VAL A 176 -17.99 -8.31 -5.16
CA VAL A 176 -17.39 -8.44 -3.83
C VAL A 176 -18.37 -9.14 -2.89
N ASP A 177 -17.87 -10.11 -2.14
CA ASP A 177 -18.63 -10.77 -1.08
C ASP A 177 -18.36 -10.08 0.26
N ILE A 178 -19.30 -9.21 0.65
CA ILE A 178 -19.26 -8.50 1.94
C ILE A 178 -19.73 -9.45 3.04
N PRO A 179 -18.95 -9.67 4.12
CA PRO A 179 -19.33 -10.51 5.26
C PRO A 179 -20.59 -10.01 5.97
N THR A 180 -21.18 -10.86 6.79
CA THR A 180 -22.25 -10.42 7.71
C THR A 180 -21.62 -9.77 8.95
N GLN A 181 -22.39 -8.88 9.61
CA GLN A 181 -21.97 -8.28 10.87
C GLN A 181 -21.64 -9.36 11.93
N ALA A 182 -22.48 -10.39 12.05
CA ALA A 182 -22.28 -11.47 13.00
C ALA A 182 -20.98 -12.26 12.76
N ASP A 183 -20.56 -12.43 11.50
CA ASP A 183 -19.32 -13.09 11.18
C ASP A 183 -18.11 -12.22 11.54
N VAL A 184 -18.21 -10.91 11.29
CA VAL A 184 -17.14 -9.97 11.66
C VAL A 184 -17.05 -9.83 13.18
N ASP A 185 -18.18 -9.68 13.90
CA ASP A 185 -18.18 -9.61 15.37
C ASP A 185 -17.55 -10.86 16.02
N ALA A 186 -17.74 -12.04 15.43
CA ALA A 186 -17.12 -13.27 15.93
C ALA A 186 -15.61 -13.39 15.58
N PHE A 187 -15.14 -12.70 14.55
CA PHE A 187 -13.72 -12.65 14.18
C PHE A 187 -12.98 -11.53 14.90
N LEU A 188 -13.61 -10.39 15.03
CA LEU A 188 -13.09 -9.17 15.65
C LEU A 188 -13.93 -8.83 16.89
N PRO A 189 -13.49 -9.24 18.10
CA PRO A 189 -14.22 -8.95 19.34
C PRO A 189 -14.23 -7.45 19.66
N PRO A 190 -15.03 -7.01 20.64
CA PRO A 190 -14.96 -5.65 21.16
C PRO A 190 -13.52 -5.27 21.52
N TYR A 191 -13.16 -4.03 21.19
CA TYR A 191 -11.80 -3.55 21.46
C TYR A 191 -11.58 -3.29 22.95
N GLU A 192 -10.49 -3.84 23.47
CA GLU A 192 -10.01 -3.62 24.84
C GLU A 192 -8.63 -2.97 24.77
N PRO A 193 -8.52 -1.62 24.98
CA PRO A 193 -7.26 -0.91 24.84
C PRO A 193 -6.25 -1.35 25.90
N ARG A 194 -5.00 -1.59 25.47
CA ARG A 194 -3.90 -1.93 26.39
C ARG A 194 -3.40 -0.75 27.20
N GLN A 195 -3.57 0.45 26.66
CA GLN A 195 -3.25 1.70 27.33
C GLN A 195 -4.34 2.71 26.99
N VAL A 196 -4.73 3.49 27.96
CA VAL A 196 -5.76 4.52 27.81
C VAL A 196 -5.41 5.73 28.66
N LEU A 197 -5.72 6.91 28.18
CA LEU A 197 -5.66 8.14 28.97
C LEU A 197 -6.87 8.15 29.92
N ASP A 198 -6.65 7.78 31.18
CA ASP A 198 -7.65 7.79 32.22
C ASP A 198 -7.37 8.93 33.20
N THR A 199 -8.37 9.77 33.45
CA THR A 199 -8.27 10.88 34.40
C THR A 199 -8.22 10.43 35.86
N ALA A 200 -8.70 9.20 36.16
CA ALA A 200 -8.62 8.61 37.49
C ALA A 200 -7.23 8.03 37.78
N GLU A 201 -6.55 7.52 36.75
CA GLU A 201 -5.16 7.03 36.80
C GLU A 201 -4.31 7.75 35.76
N PRO A 202 -3.96 9.02 35.94
CA PRO A 202 -3.31 9.82 34.91
C PRO A 202 -1.93 9.27 34.57
N VAL A 203 -1.75 8.92 33.28
CA VAL A 203 -0.49 8.47 32.69
C VAL A 203 -0.06 9.40 31.57
N SER A 204 1.23 9.47 31.31
CA SER A 204 1.77 10.15 30.14
C SER A 204 1.99 9.15 29.02
N ILE A 205 1.29 9.33 27.90
CA ILE A 205 1.55 8.59 26.67
C ILE A 205 2.47 9.46 25.81
N GLY A 206 3.68 8.95 25.47
CA GLY A 206 4.64 9.71 24.66
C GLY A 206 5.52 10.68 25.46
N ALA A 207 6.05 10.22 26.58
CA ALA A 207 7.04 10.99 27.33
C ALA A 207 8.30 11.32 26.51
N MET A 208 8.92 12.47 26.78
CA MET A 208 10.24 12.79 26.24
C MET A 208 11.27 11.81 26.79
N VAL A 209 12.06 11.22 25.88
CA VAL A 209 13.09 10.23 26.21
C VAL A 209 14.46 10.78 25.81
N GLY A 210 15.41 10.77 26.73
CA GLY A 210 16.78 11.19 26.50
C GLY A 210 17.66 10.12 25.81
N PRO A 211 18.93 10.45 25.52
CA PRO A 211 19.84 9.55 24.82
C PRO A 211 20.11 8.23 25.55
N GLU A 212 19.88 8.21 26.85
CA GLU A 212 20.10 7.05 27.73
C GLU A 212 19.10 5.89 27.50
N ALA A 213 17.94 6.14 26.85
CA ALA A 213 16.91 5.12 26.65
C ALA A 213 16.25 5.20 25.27
N PHE A 214 16.56 6.17 24.41
CA PHE A 214 15.91 6.36 23.11
C PHE A 214 16.13 5.17 22.16
N MET A 215 17.32 4.58 22.17
CA MET A 215 17.64 3.41 21.34
C MET A 215 16.76 2.20 21.71
N GLU A 216 16.58 1.95 22.99
CA GLU A 216 15.77 0.85 23.53
C GLU A 216 14.29 1.03 23.14
N VAL A 217 13.76 2.25 23.27
CA VAL A 217 12.37 2.56 22.85
C VAL A 217 12.20 2.31 21.35
N ARG A 218 13.14 2.76 20.52
CA ARG A 218 13.09 2.53 19.07
C ARG A 218 13.25 1.05 18.71
N TYR A 219 14.07 0.30 19.43
CA TYR A 219 14.22 -1.14 19.25
C TYR A 219 12.94 -1.90 19.58
N LEU A 220 12.19 -1.50 20.61
CA LEU A 220 10.90 -2.12 20.95
C LEU A 220 9.88 -1.98 19.80
N ALA A 221 9.84 -0.82 19.13
CA ALA A 221 9.00 -0.65 17.95
C ALA A 221 9.43 -1.60 16.81
N HIS A 222 10.74 -1.77 16.59
CA HIS A 222 11.27 -2.74 15.62
C HIS A 222 10.91 -4.18 16.00
N ALA A 223 11.05 -4.55 17.27
CA ALA A 223 10.69 -5.88 17.75
C ALA A 223 9.20 -6.21 17.52
N LYS A 224 8.29 -5.24 17.74
CA LYS A 224 6.87 -5.39 17.42
C LYS A 224 6.63 -5.62 15.91
N GLN A 225 7.35 -4.90 15.04
CA GLN A 225 7.30 -5.15 13.60
C GLN A 225 7.72 -6.59 13.26
N LEU A 226 8.76 -7.11 13.89
CA LEU A 226 9.18 -8.50 13.67
C LEU A 226 8.14 -9.51 14.19
N MET A 227 7.49 -9.24 15.32
CA MET A 227 6.38 -10.08 15.81
C MET A 227 5.21 -10.13 14.82
N ALA A 228 4.96 -9.05 14.08
CA ALA A 228 3.89 -9.03 13.08
C ALA A 228 4.11 -10.06 11.95
N LEU A 229 5.37 -10.49 11.68
CA LEU A 229 5.65 -11.55 10.70
C LEU A 229 5.01 -12.91 11.05
N ASP A 230 4.79 -13.18 12.33
CA ASP A 230 4.09 -14.39 12.81
C ASP A 230 2.59 -14.15 12.97
N VAL A 231 2.20 -12.95 13.38
CA VAL A 231 0.80 -12.61 13.65
C VAL A 231 -0.02 -12.44 12.37
N ILE A 232 0.54 -11.80 11.34
CA ILE A 232 -0.16 -11.59 10.05
C ILE A 232 -0.62 -12.91 9.42
N PRO A 233 0.24 -13.94 9.22
CA PRO A 233 -0.20 -15.20 8.63
C PRO A 233 -1.18 -15.96 9.53
N ARG A 234 -1.07 -15.86 10.85
CA ARG A 234 -2.03 -16.48 11.77
C ARG A 234 -3.41 -15.84 11.63
N ILE A 235 -3.50 -14.50 11.62
CA ILE A 235 -4.78 -13.79 11.42
C ILE A 235 -5.38 -14.13 10.06
N ALA A 236 -4.57 -14.19 8.99
CA ALA A 236 -5.02 -14.60 7.67
C ALA A 236 -5.57 -16.04 7.65
N GLN A 237 -4.97 -16.94 8.41
CA GLN A 237 -5.44 -18.31 8.56
C GLN A 237 -6.76 -18.40 9.34
N GLU A 238 -6.90 -17.65 10.43
CA GLU A 238 -8.15 -17.51 11.18
C GLU A 238 -9.26 -16.92 10.32
N PHE A 239 -8.92 -15.91 9.50
CA PHE A 239 -9.83 -15.29 8.53
C PHE A 239 -10.29 -16.32 7.49
N SER A 240 -9.36 -17.06 6.90
CA SER A 240 -9.66 -18.10 5.92
C SER A 240 -10.58 -19.19 6.50
N ALA A 241 -10.31 -19.61 7.71
CA ALA A 241 -11.14 -20.62 8.41
C ALA A 241 -12.57 -20.12 8.65
N ARG A 242 -12.74 -18.82 8.92
CA ARG A 242 -14.07 -18.23 9.20
C ARG A 242 -14.85 -17.90 7.94
N PHE A 243 -14.20 -17.27 6.96
CA PHE A 243 -14.87 -16.70 5.79
C PHE A 243 -14.73 -17.55 4.51
N GLY A 244 -13.97 -18.65 4.56
CA GLY A 244 -13.77 -19.54 3.41
C GLY A 244 -12.96 -18.93 2.26
N ARG A 245 -12.24 -17.83 2.50
CA ARG A 245 -11.43 -17.12 1.51
C ARG A 245 -9.99 -16.99 1.98
N ASN A 246 -9.05 -17.19 1.07
CA ASN A 246 -7.64 -17.01 1.32
C ASN A 246 -7.24 -15.56 0.96
N SER A 247 -7.32 -14.66 1.93
CA SER A 247 -6.92 -13.25 1.81
C SER A 247 -5.92 -12.89 2.89
N GLY A 248 -5.01 -11.97 2.58
CA GLY A 248 -3.97 -11.55 3.51
C GLY A 248 -2.78 -12.51 3.56
N GLY A 249 -1.97 -12.39 4.60
CA GLY A 249 -0.71 -13.08 4.75
C GLY A 249 0.49 -12.21 4.40
N LEU A 250 1.66 -12.85 4.26
CA LEU A 250 2.91 -12.13 3.98
C LEU A 250 3.16 -12.00 2.49
N VAL A 251 2.99 -13.11 1.77
CA VAL A 251 3.24 -13.23 0.34
C VAL A 251 2.24 -14.20 -0.28
N ARG A 252 2.01 -14.07 -1.58
CA ARG A 252 1.19 -14.99 -2.37
C ARG A 252 1.94 -15.42 -3.61
N THR A 253 1.95 -16.72 -3.88
CA THR A 253 2.60 -17.30 -5.05
C THR A 253 1.59 -17.65 -6.14
N TYR A 254 2.02 -17.55 -7.38
CA TYR A 254 1.28 -18.01 -8.54
C TYR A 254 2.23 -18.66 -9.54
N GLN A 255 2.07 -19.97 -9.76
CA GLN A 255 2.86 -20.77 -10.68
C GLN A 255 4.40 -20.67 -10.43
N THR A 256 4.82 -20.73 -9.16
CA THR A 256 6.23 -20.57 -8.77
C THR A 256 6.98 -21.88 -8.58
N GLU A 257 6.28 -23.02 -8.53
CA GLU A 257 6.83 -24.32 -8.11
C GLU A 257 7.96 -24.83 -9.02
N ASP A 258 7.85 -24.58 -10.34
CA ASP A 258 8.83 -24.96 -11.36
C ASP A 258 9.42 -23.74 -12.10
N ALA A 259 9.17 -22.53 -11.60
CA ALA A 259 9.56 -21.30 -12.27
C ALA A 259 11.07 -21.07 -12.21
N GLU A 260 11.68 -20.82 -13.36
CA GLU A 260 13.08 -20.38 -13.46
C GLU A 260 13.23 -18.86 -13.32
N THR A 261 12.16 -18.13 -13.63
CA THR A 261 12.07 -16.68 -13.46
C THR A 261 10.87 -16.36 -12.59
N ILE A 262 11.04 -15.57 -11.54
CA ILE A 262 9.94 -15.12 -10.67
C ILE A 262 9.78 -13.61 -10.77
N VAL A 263 8.57 -13.17 -11.12
CA VAL A 263 8.19 -11.76 -11.13
C VAL A 263 7.63 -11.40 -9.76
N ILE A 264 8.13 -10.33 -9.17
CA ILE A 264 7.73 -9.86 -7.83
C ILE A 264 7.00 -8.53 -7.99
N ALA A 265 5.83 -8.40 -7.41
CA ALA A 265 5.02 -7.19 -7.48
C ALA A 265 4.13 -7.00 -6.25
N LEU A 266 3.51 -5.80 -6.14
CA LEU A 266 2.49 -5.46 -5.14
C LEU A 266 1.26 -4.86 -5.85
N GLY A 267 0.10 -5.00 -5.22
CA GLY A 267 -1.14 -4.35 -5.64
C GLY A 267 -1.79 -4.95 -6.88
N SER A 268 -2.66 -4.19 -7.51
CA SER A 268 -3.56 -4.67 -8.57
C SER A 268 -2.86 -5.17 -9.84
N VAL A 269 -1.63 -4.77 -10.11
CA VAL A 269 -0.87 -5.23 -11.27
C VAL A 269 -0.67 -6.76 -11.29
N ILE A 270 -0.78 -7.41 -10.13
CA ILE A 270 -0.64 -8.86 -9.99
C ILE A 270 -1.68 -9.60 -10.84
N GLY A 271 -2.91 -9.07 -10.96
CA GLY A 271 -3.94 -9.64 -11.84
C GLY A 271 -3.48 -9.67 -13.30
N THR A 272 -3.00 -8.54 -13.83
CA THR A 272 -2.47 -8.47 -15.22
C THR A 272 -1.22 -9.34 -15.40
N LEU A 273 -0.40 -9.47 -14.37
CA LEU A 273 0.76 -10.37 -14.38
C LEU A 273 0.33 -11.83 -14.49
N LYS A 274 -0.68 -12.27 -13.73
CA LYS A 274 -1.19 -13.66 -13.80
C LYS A 274 -1.62 -14.02 -15.22
N ASP A 275 -2.42 -13.16 -15.86
CA ASP A 275 -2.83 -13.36 -17.26
C ASP A 275 -1.63 -13.44 -18.22
N THR A 276 -0.63 -12.55 -18.03
CA THR A 276 0.58 -12.53 -18.84
C THR A 276 1.43 -13.79 -18.64
N ILE A 277 1.54 -14.24 -17.38
CA ILE A 277 2.27 -15.48 -17.03
C ILE A 277 1.62 -16.70 -17.68
N ASP A 278 0.27 -16.78 -17.66
CA ASP A 278 -0.44 -17.91 -18.29
C ASP A 278 -0.15 -17.98 -19.80
N GLU A 279 -0.17 -16.85 -20.48
CA GLU A 279 0.18 -16.77 -21.91
C GLU A 279 1.66 -17.17 -22.16
N MET A 280 2.60 -16.69 -21.33
CA MET A 280 4.02 -17.04 -21.47
C MET A 280 4.29 -18.52 -21.17
N ARG A 281 3.57 -19.10 -20.21
CA ARG A 281 3.66 -20.52 -19.90
C ARG A 281 3.11 -21.40 -21.02
N ALA A 282 2.05 -20.96 -21.68
CA ALA A 282 1.55 -21.64 -22.88
C ALA A 282 2.60 -21.69 -24.00
N ASP A 283 3.53 -20.72 -24.03
CA ASP A 283 4.70 -20.72 -24.91
C ASP A 283 5.90 -21.52 -24.36
N GLY A 284 5.72 -22.26 -23.26
CA GLY A 284 6.76 -23.11 -22.65
C GLY A 284 7.75 -22.38 -21.73
N ILE A 285 7.52 -21.12 -21.37
CA ILE A 285 8.41 -20.34 -20.51
C ILE A 285 8.09 -20.60 -19.04
N LYS A 286 9.09 -21.07 -18.27
CA LYS A 286 8.95 -21.34 -16.83
C LYS A 286 9.06 -20.06 -16.00
N ILE A 287 7.95 -19.39 -15.83
CA ILE A 287 7.83 -18.09 -15.14
C ILE A 287 6.67 -18.13 -14.16
N GLY A 288 6.80 -17.43 -13.03
CA GLY A 288 5.77 -17.34 -12.00
C GLY A 288 5.73 -15.95 -11.35
N VAL A 289 4.75 -15.71 -10.47
CA VAL A 289 4.58 -14.45 -9.74
C VAL A 289 4.69 -14.68 -8.24
N LEU A 290 5.40 -13.79 -7.57
CA LEU A 290 5.41 -13.60 -6.12
C LEU A 290 4.77 -12.25 -5.80
N GLY A 291 3.55 -12.25 -5.31
CA GLY A 291 2.87 -11.07 -4.77
C GLY A 291 3.31 -10.80 -3.33
N ILE A 292 3.80 -9.61 -3.03
CA ILE A 292 4.09 -9.18 -1.67
C ILE A 292 2.83 -8.52 -1.11
N GLN A 293 2.24 -9.09 -0.06
CA GLN A 293 1.06 -8.55 0.61
C GLN A 293 1.43 -7.71 1.82
N SER A 294 2.42 -8.15 2.62
CA SER A 294 3.01 -7.35 3.69
C SER A 294 4.32 -6.72 3.20
N PHE A 295 4.32 -5.41 2.99
CA PHE A 295 5.55 -4.69 2.62
C PHE A 295 6.32 -4.23 3.86
N ARG A 296 5.61 -3.91 4.93
CA ARG A 296 6.16 -3.70 6.28
C ARG A 296 5.31 -4.46 7.31
N PRO A 297 5.95 -5.30 8.12
CA PRO A 297 7.37 -5.73 8.05
C PRO A 297 7.67 -6.46 6.73
N PHE A 298 8.91 -6.30 6.24
CA PHE A 298 9.30 -6.99 5.00
C PHE A 298 9.55 -8.49 5.26
N PRO A 299 8.87 -9.40 4.56
CA PRO A 299 8.91 -10.83 4.86
C PRO A 299 10.14 -11.53 4.25
N ILE A 300 11.34 -11.19 4.71
CA ILE A 300 12.63 -11.68 4.18
C ILE A 300 12.64 -13.21 3.99
N ALA A 301 12.24 -13.95 5.02
CA ALA A 301 12.29 -15.41 5.00
C ALA A 301 11.32 -16.01 3.96
N ALA A 302 10.10 -15.46 3.86
CA ALA A 302 9.09 -15.93 2.90
C ALA A 302 9.51 -15.61 1.45
N VAL A 303 10.02 -14.41 1.18
CA VAL A 303 10.54 -14.02 -0.14
C VAL A 303 11.72 -14.93 -0.53
N ARG A 304 12.66 -15.14 0.38
CA ARG A 304 13.81 -16.02 0.16
C ARG A 304 13.41 -17.46 -0.15
N ALA A 305 12.45 -18.00 0.60
CA ALA A 305 11.97 -19.36 0.40
C ALA A 305 11.39 -19.60 -1.01
N VAL A 306 10.65 -18.63 -1.55
CA VAL A 306 10.08 -18.70 -2.89
C VAL A 306 11.18 -18.56 -3.97
N LEU A 307 12.15 -17.67 -3.76
CA LEU A 307 13.17 -17.36 -4.77
C LEU A 307 14.31 -18.40 -4.84
N GLN A 308 14.50 -19.21 -3.80
CA GLN A 308 15.62 -20.19 -3.75
C GLN A 308 15.62 -21.19 -4.90
N GLY A 309 14.46 -21.54 -5.46
CA GLY A 309 14.33 -22.47 -6.59
C GLY A 309 14.51 -21.83 -7.97
N ALA A 310 14.52 -20.49 -8.04
CA ALA A 310 14.60 -19.76 -9.29
C ALA A 310 16.06 -19.52 -9.74
N ARG A 311 16.23 -19.17 -11.01
CA ARG A 311 17.52 -18.72 -11.58
C ARG A 311 17.65 -17.21 -11.58
N LYS A 312 16.52 -16.51 -11.67
CA LYS A 312 16.45 -15.04 -11.71
C LYS A 312 15.13 -14.51 -11.17
N PHE A 313 15.12 -13.24 -10.82
CA PHE A 313 13.90 -12.54 -10.45
C PHE A 313 13.78 -11.19 -11.16
N VAL A 314 12.55 -10.74 -11.33
CA VAL A 314 12.20 -9.42 -11.87
C VAL A 314 11.29 -8.72 -10.86
N VAL A 315 11.70 -7.58 -10.32
CA VAL A 315 10.81 -6.76 -9.49
C VAL A 315 10.12 -5.74 -10.37
N LEU A 316 8.80 -5.86 -10.50
CA LEU A 316 7.94 -4.89 -11.17
C LEU A 316 7.32 -3.99 -10.11
N GLU A 317 7.65 -2.72 -10.11
CA GLU A 317 7.25 -1.79 -9.06
C GLU A 317 6.72 -0.45 -9.60
N LYS A 318 5.70 0.07 -8.90
CA LYS A 318 5.00 1.31 -9.25
C LYS A 318 5.51 2.50 -8.42
N SER A 319 6.81 2.50 -8.14
CA SER A 319 7.51 3.57 -7.42
C SER A 319 8.99 3.51 -7.71
N PHE A 320 9.70 4.59 -7.45
CA PHE A 320 11.16 4.55 -7.47
C PHE A 320 11.75 5.59 -6.51
N SER A 321 12.95 5.32 -6.04
CA SER A 321 13.76 6.23 -5.25
C SER A 321 14.65 7.04 -6.21
N VAL A 322 14.41 8.35 -6.28
CA VAL A 322 15.19 9.26 -7.13
C VAL A 322 16.66 9.19 -6.75
N GLY A 323 17.53 8.96 -7.73
CA GLY A 323 18.98 8.83 -7.54
C GLY A 323 19.46 7.42 -7.15
N LEU A 324 18.54 6.46 -6.90
CA LEU A 324 18.89 5.08 -6.57
C LEU A 324 18.25 4.06 -7.51
N GLY A 325 16.95 4.15 -7.77
CA GLY A 325 16.18 3.20 -8.56
C GLY A 325 14.99 2.64 -7.80
N GLY A 326 14.79 1.33 -7.84
CA GLY A 326 13.62 0.72 -7.23
C GLY A 326 13.63 0.72 -5.69
N VAL A 327 12.47 0.84 -5.10
CA VAL A 327 12.25 0.76 -3.64
C VAL A 327 12.09 -0.70 -3.21
N VAL A 328 11.11 -1.39 -3.79
CA VAL A 328 10.82 -2.81 -3.49
C VAL A 328 11.99 -3.70 -3.86
N SER A 329 12.62 -3.44 -5.01
CA SER A 329 13.80 -4.21 -5.46
C SER A 329 14.99 -4.09 -4.51
N THR A 330 15.12 -2.99 -3.78
CA THR A 330 16.16 -2.83 -2.76
C THR A 330 15.92 -3.80 -1.60
N ASP A 331 14.69 -3.91 -1.10
CA ASP A 331 14.34 -4.82 -0.01
C ASP A 331 14.44 -6.30 -0.45
N VAL A 332 14.03 -6.61 -1.70
CA VAL A 332 14.19 -7.95 -2.29
C VAL A 332 15.67 -8.31 -2.41
N ARG A 333 16.53 -7.40 -2.87
CA ARG A 333 17.98 -7.64 -2.95
C ARG A 333 18.59 -7.87 -1.58
N LEU A 334 18.13 -7.13 -0.56
CA LEU A 334 18.54 -7.36 0.83
C LEU A 334 18.14 -8.78 1.29
N ALA A 335 16.91 -9.22 1.00
CA ALA A 335 16.46 -10.57 1.31
C ALA A 335 17.33 -11.64 0.61
N MET A 336 17.85 -11.36 -0.57
CA MET A 336 18.67 -12.28 -1.36
C MET A 336 20.18 -12.15 -1.10
N THR A 337 20.59 -11.38 -0.09
CA THR A 337 22.01 -11.26 0.28
C THR A 337 22.63 -12.64 0.55
N GLY A 338 23.76 -12.91 -0.08
CA GLY A 338 24.45 -14.20 0.01
C GLY A 338 23.94 -15.28 -0.96
N ILE A 339 22.90 -14.98 -1.77
CA ILE A 339 22.36 -15.88 -2.78
C ILE A 339 22.62 -15.26 -4.17
N GLY A 340 23.36 -15.97 -5.02
CA GLY A 340 23.82 -15.47 -6.33
C GLY A 340 22.73 -15.50 -7.41
N LEU A 341 21.55 -14.89 -7.15
CA LEU A 341 20.48 -14.76 -8.14
C LEU A 341 20.61 -13.47 -8.94
N LYS A 342 20.41 -13.57 -10.25
CA LYS A 342 20.33 -12.41 -11.14
C LYS A 342 18.98 -11.71 -10.94
N GLY A 343 19.01 -10.42 -10.63
CA GLY A 343 17.82 -9.62 -10.38
C GLY A 343 17.70 -8.42 -11.29
N PHE A 344 16.48 -8.18 -11.80
CA PHE A 344 16.12 -7.02 -12.60
C PHE A 344 15.12 -6.14 -11.85
N THR A 345 15.22 -4.85 -12.03
CA THR A 345 14.28 -3.85 -11.52
C THR A 345 13.55 -3.23 -12.70
N VAL A 346 12.23 -3.30 -12.70
CA VAL A 346 11.36 -2.70 -13.72
C VAL A 346 10.43 -1.70 -13.02
N VAL A 347 10.70 -0.43 -13.22
CA VAL A 347 9.81 0.65 -12.80
C VAL A 347 8.73 0.84 -13.86
N ALA A 348 7.47 0.75 -13.46
CA ALA A 348 6.32 0.80 -14.36
C ALA A 348 5.14 1.53 -13.74
N GLY A 349 4.21 2.02 -14.54
CA GLY A 349 2.93 2.53 -14.07
C GLY A 349 2.96 3.83 -13.26
N LEU A 350 4.09 4.55 -13.24
CA LEU A 350 4.18 5.81 -12.50
C LEU A 350 3.12 6.81 -12.98
N GLY A 351 2.45 7.44 -12.00
CA GLY A 351 1.40 8.42 -12.26
C GLY A 351 0.24 7.86 -13.07
N GLY A 352 -0.06 6.55 -12.95
CA GLY A 352 -1.16 5.88 -13.63
C GLY A 352 -0.91 5.48 -15.09
N ARG A 353 0.36 5.51 -15.55
CA ARG A 353 0.68 4.99 -16.89
C ARG A 353 0.24 3.53 -16.99
N ALA A 354 -0.51 3.21 -18.06
CA ALA A 354 -1.05 1.86 -18.24
C ALA A 354 0.06 0.80 -18.33
N ILE A 355 -0.08 -0.26 -17.54
CA ILE A 355 0.75 -1.47 -17.62
C ILE A 355 -0.02 -2.50 -18.44
N THR A 356 0.33 -2.64 -19.71
CA THR A 356 -0.38 -3.53 -20.63
C THR A 356 0.25 -4.92 -20.68
N LYS A 357 -0.54 -5.95 -21.02
CA LYS A 357 0.00 -7.30 -21.27
C LYS A 357 1.10 -7.27 -22.34
N ALA A 358 0.93 -6.49 -23.41
CA ALA A 358 1.94 -6.37 -24.47
C ALA A 358 3.28 -5.82 -23.95
N SER A 359 3.25 -4.79 -23.10
CA SER A 359 4.45 -4.24 -22.47
C SER A 359 5.09 -5.25 -21.52
N LEU A 360 4.27 -5.96 -20.72
CA LEU A 360 4.74 -7.01 -19.83
C LEU A 360 5.39 -8.16 -20.62
N HIS A 361 4.74 -8.68 -21.66
CA HIS A 361 5.30 -9.73 -22.51
C HIS A 361 6.66 -9.36 -23.07
N ARG A 362 6.80 -8.16 -23.65
CA ARG A 362 8.07 -7.69 -24.19
C ARG A 362 9.15 -7.66 -23.10
N THR A 363 8.88 -6.98 -21.98
CA THR A 363 9.85 -6.77 -20.90
C THR A 363 10.23 -8.09 -20.22
N LEU A 364 9.28 -8.97 -19.96
CA LEU A 364 9.54 -10.24 -19.31
C LEU A 364 10.29 -11.22 -20.24
N ARG A 365 10.03 -11.21 -21.55
CA ARG A 365 10.83 -11.99 -22.52
C ARG A 365 12.28 -11.51 -22.57
N GLU A 366 12.53 -10.20 -22.53
CA GLU A 366 13.88 -9.63 -22.43
C GLU A 366 14.57 -10.05 -21.12
N ALA A 367 13.86 -10.10 -20.00
CA ALA A 367 14.39 -10.58 -18.73
C ALA A 367 14.72 -12.08 -18.78
N VAL A 368 13.84 -12.91 -19.35
CA VAL A 368 14.06 -14.35 -19.55
C VAL A 368 15.28 -14.58 -20.43
N ALA A 369 15.45 -13.82 -21.50
CA ALA A 369 16.58 -13.87 -22.43
C ALA A 369 17.87 -13.22 -21.91
N ASP A 370 17.87 -12.65 -20.71
CA ASP A 370 19.00 -11.91 -20.12
C ASP A 370 19.45 -10.65 -20.88
N THR A 371 18.58 -10.09 -21.72
CA THR A 371 18.85 -8.88 -22.50
C THR A 371 18.29 -7.60 -21.84
N LEU A 372 17.46 -7.75 -20.81
CA LEU A 372 16.91 -6.62 -20.07
C LEU A 372 18.02 -5.90 -19.26
N PRO A 373 18.12 -4.55 -19.27
CA PRO A 373 18.97 -3.83 -18.33
C PRO A 373 18.58 -4.06 -16.87
N GLN A 374 19.56 -3.99 -15.95
CA GLN A 374 19.30 -4.21 -14.52
C GLN A 374 18.25 -3.26 -13.93
N LEU A 375 18.21 -2.02 -14.42
CA LEU A 375 17.18 -1.03 -14.11
C LEU A 375 16.53 -0.59 -15.42
N THR A 376 15.24 -0.79 -15.53
CA THR A 376 14.44 -0.46 -16.71
C THR A 376 13.23 0.37 -16.30
N PHE A 377 12.98 1.46 -17.00
CA PHE A 377 11.73 2.21 -16.91
C PHE A 377 10.85 1.76 -18.09
N MET A 378 9.85 0.94 -17.80
CA MET A 378 8.99 0.35 -18.82
C MET A 378 8.14 1.43 -19.51
N ASP A 379 8.15 1.41 -20.85
CA ASP A 379 7.41 2.35 -21.69
C ASP A 379 7.82 3.83 -21.53
N LEU A 380 9.03 4.12 -21.03
CA LEU A 380 9.58 5.46 -21.00
C LEU A 380 9.96 5.93 -22.42
N ASP A 381 9.48 7.11 -22.85
CA ASP A 381 9.89 7.71 -24.12
C ASP A 381 11.23 8.45 -23.97
N TRP A 382 12.30 7.72 -24.24
CA TRP A 382 13.67 8.25 -24.18
C TRP A 382 13.92 9.43 -25.11
N ARG A 383 13.18 9.56 -26.20
CA ARG A 383 13.33 10.70 -27.12
C ARG A 383 12.91 12.00 -26.44
N ILE A 384 11.82 11.94 -25.65
CA ILE A 384 11.35 13.09 -24.87
C ILE A 384 12.33 13.42 -23.74
N VAL A 385 12.76 12.40 -22.99
CA VAL A 385 13.73 12.58 -21.89
C VAL A 385 15.01 13.21 -22.39
N ASN A 386 15.63 12.64 -23.43
CA ASN A 386 16.90 13.14 -23.98
C ASN A 386 16.75 14.57 -24.50
N ARG A 387 15.65 14.88 -25.17
CA ARG A 387 15.37 16.26 -25.62
C ARG A 387 15.32 17.26 -24.46
N GLN A 388 14.72 16.85 -23.31
CA GLN A 388 14.70 17.73 -22.14
C GLN A 388 16.09 17.90 -21.52
N LEU A 389 16.86 16.82 -21.39
CA LEU A 389 18.24 16.89 -20.89
C LEU A 389 19.14 17.76 -21.76
N GLU A 390 19.04 17.65 -23.09
CA GLU A 390 19.76 18.51 -24.02
C GLU A 390 19.37 19.99 -23.85
N ARG A 391 18.07 20.27 -23.74
CA ARG A 391 17.58 21.63 -23.50
C ARG A 391 18.09 22.19 -22.17
N GLU A 392 18.12 21.42 -21.10
CA GLU A 392 18.65 21.85 -19.80
C GLU A 392 20.16 22.16 -19.85
N ALA A 393 20.91 21.38 -20.62
CA ALA A 393 22.35 21.59 -20.77
C ALA A 393 22.72 22.88 -21.49
N HIS A 394 21.84 23.37 -22.39
CA HIS A 394 22.19 24.47 -23.33
C HIS A 394 21.33 25.74 -23.21
N MET A 395 20.23 25.69 -22.45
CA MET A 395 19.28 26.81 -22.43
C MET A 395 18.89 27.20 -21.00
N ARG A 396 19.10 28.48 -20.66
CA ARG A 396 18.47 29.07 -19.48
C ARG A 396 16.95 29.13 -19.72
N ARG A 397 16.16 28.51 -18.83
CA ARG A 397 14.71 28.47 -18.96
C ARG A 397 14.02 29.33 -17.92
N SER A 398 12.94 29.93 -18.35
CA SER A 398 11.85 30.40 -17.52
C SER A 398 10.64 29.49 -17.78
N GLY A 399 10.10 28.83 -16.76
CA GLY A 399 8.89 28.05 -16.87
C GLY A 399 9.05 26.57 -16.47
N PRO A 400 7.95 25.89 -16.13
CA PRO A 400 7.97 24.53 -15.60
C PRO A 400 8.31 23.49 -16.68
N ILE A 401 9.20 22.55 -16.33
CA ILE A 401 9.58 21.40 -17.17
C ILE A 401 8.35 20.61 -17.62
N ALA A 402 7.39 20.40 -16.71
CA ALA A 402 6.16 19.68 -17.00
C ALA A 402 5.36 20.24 -18.18
N GLU A 403 5.28 21.57 -18.34
CA GLU A 403 4.58 22.20 -19.46
C GLU A 403 5.26 21.89 -20.80
N ASN A 404 6.58 21.89 -20.84
CA ASN A 404 7.32 21.53 -22.03
C ASN A 404 7.15 20.05 -22.40
N LEU A 405 7.13 19.16 -21.39
CA LEU A 405 6.85 17.74 -21.60
C LEU A 405 5.44 17.49 -22.14
N LEU A 406 4.43 18.19 -21.61
CA LEU A 406 3.06 18.11 -22.10
C LEU A 406 2.93 18.54 -23.57
N ARG A 407 3.67 19.56 -23.97
CA ARG A 407 3.75 19.95 -25.41
C ARG A 407 4.42 18.87 -26.24
N ASP A 408 5.53 18.33 -25.78
CA ASP A 408 6.30 17.32 -26.52
C ASP A 408 5.51 16.02 -26.72
N VAL A 409 4.59 15.67 -25.81
CA VAL A 409 3.67 14.53 -25.95
C VAL A 409 2.37 14.88 -26.68
N GLY A 410 2.19 16.15 -27.08
CA GLY A 410 0.99 16.59 -27.79
C GLY A 410 -0.26 16.75 -26.91
N ALA A 411 -0.12 16.72 -25.58
CA ALA A 411 -1.22 16.85 -24.64
C ALA A 411 -1.73 18.29 -24.48
N VAL A 412 -0.91 19.30 -24.87
CA VAL A 412 -1.27 20.71 -24.92
C VAL A 412 -0.98 21.23 -26.31
N ALA A 413 -1.96 21.90 -26.94
CA ALA A 413 -1.75 22.53 -28.23
C ALA A 413 -0.58 23.55 -28.16
N SER A 414 0.37 23.47 -29.08
CA SER A 414 1.39 24.51 -29.23
C SER A 414 0.65 25.82 -29.44
N LYS A 415 0.79 26.81 -28.55
CA LYS A 415 0.43 28.17 -28.87
C LYS A 415 1.37 28.55 -30.01
N VAL A 416 0.84 28.61 -31.22
CA VAL A 416 1.51 29.23 -32.34
C VAL A 416 1.73 30.68 -31.93
N ALA A 417 2.99 31.08 -31.82
CA ALA A 417 3.38 32.46 -31.55
C ALA A 417 2.95 33.38 -32.68
#